data_46bb12f69c0f651466dcfcfeb43f139a
#
_entry.id   46bb12f69c0f651466dcfcfeb43f139a
#
_cell.length_a   1.000
_cell.length_b   1.000
_cell.length_c   1.000
_cell.angle_alpha   90.00
_cell.angle_beta   90.00
_cell.angle_gamma   90.00
#
_symmetry.space_group_name_H-M   'P 1'
#
loop_
_entity.id
_entity.type
_entity.pdbx_description
1 polymer ?
#
loop_
_entity_poly.entity_id
_entity_poly.type
_entity_poly.pdbx_seq_one_letter_code
_entity_poly.pdbx_strand_id
1 'polypeptide(L)'
;MNISPKKISDHQLEDQEFSINHQKLIDATIETIAKRGLGDTTIAQVAKKAMVSQGYANFRFKSKENLLLSSLKFLSDEYKNSWQRIFEDNNLDPVGRVIKIIDNDFSGKIANRNKIAVWVSFYSEVKFRPSYLSICQKQDEIYSSQMEKLIKEVNILNNQSFLTPREISETYLSMVDGLWQRILFDPKMYSHVFCKDLIKKYFRNIYTDEKRFV
;
A
#
# COMPACT_ATOMS: atom_id res chain seq x y z
N MET A 1 13.76 34.30 27.90
CA MET A 1 12.46 33.66 28.19
C MET A 1 12.69 32.16 28.35
N ASN A 2 12.64 31.64 29.56
CA ASN A 2 12.78 30.21 29.85
C ASN A 2 11.43 29.53 29.57
N ILE A 3 11.34 28.76 28.50
CA ILE A 3 10.16 27.94 28.23
C ILE A 3 10.37 26.62 29.00
N SER A 4 9.73 26.50 30.14
CA SER A 4 9.68 25.22 30.89
C SER A 4 9.03 24.15 30.05
N PRO A 5 9.56 22.92 29.97
CA PRO A 5 8.92 21.83 29.24
C PRO A 5 7.55 21.54 29.87
N LYS A 6 6.47 21.54 29.04
CA LYS A 6 5.14 21.14 29.46
C LYS A 6 5.19 19.71 30.01
N LYS A 7 4.86 19.52 31.30
CA LYS A 7 4.65 18.18 31.88
C LYS A 7 3.49 17.50 31.14
N ILE A 8 3.77 16.37 30.54
CA ILE A 8 2.74 15.48 29.94
C ILE A 8 1.93 14.88 31.11
N SER A 9 0.61 14.88 31.02
CA SER A 9 -0.25 14.28 32.06
C SER A 9 -0.18 12.76 32.02
N ASP A 10 -0.45 12.08 33.15
CA ASP A 10 -0.42 10.61 33.23
C ASP A 10 -1.40 9.99 32.21
N HIS A 11 -2.56 10.58 31.99
CA HIS A 11 -3.52 10.16 30.98
C HIS A 11 -2.95 10.27 29.55
N GLN A 12 -2.18 11.31 29.23
CA GLN A 12 -1.54 11.45 27.92
C GLN A 12 -0.42 10.43 27.73
N LEU A 13 0.27 10.03 28.78
CA LEU A 13 1.28 8.97 28.73
C LEU A 13 0.62 7.60 28.50
N GLU A 14 -0.49 7.31 29.17
CA GLU A 14 -1.27 6.08 28.97
C GLU A 14 -1.82 5.98 27.54
N ASP A 15 -2.42 7.05 27.00
CA ASP A 15 -2.91 7.11 25.63
C ASP A 15 -1.77 6.93 24.59
N GLN A 16 -0.62 7.52 24.86
CA GLN A 16 0.55 7.39 24.01
C GLN A 16 1.11 5.95 24.04
N GLU A 17 1.23 5.35 25.19
CA GLU A 17 1.67 3.94 25.34
C GLU A 17 0.68 2.99 24.68
N PHE A 18 -0.62 3.23 24.84
CA PHE A 18 -1.66 2.47 24.18
C PHE A 18 -1.54 2.53 22.66
N SER A 19 -1.32 3.71 22.10
CA SER A 19 -1.11 3.91 20.66
C SER A 19 0.14 3.20 20.16
N ILE A 20 1.27 3.31 20.89
CA ILE A 20 2.55 2.64 20.57
C ILE A 20 2.38 1.12 20.58
N ASN A 21 1.76 0.56 21.61
CA ASN A 21 1.57 -0.89 21.72
C ASN A 21 0.59 -1.43 20.67
N HIS A 22 -0.42 -0.63 20.28
CA HIS A 22 -1.28 -0.97 19.15
C HIS A 22 -0.49 -1.07 17.85
N GLN A 23 0.35 -0.06 17.54
CA GLN A 23 1.18 -0.07 16.34
C GLN A 23 2.15 -1.25 16.31
N LYS A 24 2.82 -1.55 17.42
CA LYS A 24 3.70 -2.72 17.55
C LYS A 24 2.97 -4.03 17.22
N LEU A 25 1.71 -4.17 17.65
CA LEU A 25 0.91 -5.36 17.34
C LEU A 25 0.57 -5.45 15.86
N ILE A 26 0.22 -4.34 15.21
CA ILE A 26 -0.03 -4.30 13.75
C ILE A 26 1.23 -4.68 12.98
N ASP A 27 2.37 -4.06 13.28
CA ASP A 27 3.64 -4.34 12.62
C ASP A 27 4.07 -5.81 12.80
N ALA A 28 3.98 -6.32 14.04
CA ALA A 28 4.25 -7.73 14.34
C ALA A 28 3.28 -8.68 13.63
N THR A 29 2.02 -8.28 13.40
CA THR A 29 1.06 -9.06 12.64
C THR A 29 1.47 -9.15 11.17
N ILE A 30 1.78 -8.01 10.55
CA ILE A 30 2.25 -7.94 9.15
C ILE A 30 3.48 -8.85 8.96
N GLU A 31 4.48 -8.74 9.84
CA GLU A 31 5.67 -9.59 9.76
C GLU A 31 5.37 -11.09 10.02
N THR A 32 4.41 -11.41 10.88
CA THR A 32 4.02 -12.80 11.16
C THR A 32 3.28 -13.39 9.97
N ILE A 33 2.35 -12.65 9.36
CA ILE A 33 1.66 -13.09 8.13
C ILE A 33 2.66 -13.27 7.00
N ALA A 34 3.58 -12.33 6.78
CA ALA A 34 4.59 -12.44 5.74
C ALA A 34 5.48 -13.70 5.88
N LYS A 35 5.71 -14.14 7.11
CA LYS A 35 6.55 -15.32 7.40
C LYS A 35 5.79 -16.64 7.41
N ARG A 36 4.51 -16.65 7.81
CA ARG A 36 3.75 -17.88 8.13
C ARG A 36 2.43 -18.01 7.37
N GLY A 37 1.98 -16.94 6.71
CA GLY A 37 0.65 -16.85 6.12
C GLY A 37 -0.44 -16.53 7.15
N LEU A 38 -1.66 -16.26 6.66
CA LEU A 38 -2.82 -15.90 7.49
C LEU A 38 -3.24 -17.06 8.41
N GLY A 39 -3.25 -18.29 7.89
CA GLY A 39 -3.71 -19.48 8.63
C GLY A 39 -2.95 -19.69 9.93
N ASP A 40 -1.63 -19.66 9.85
CA ASP A 40 -0.72 -19.98 10.96
C ASP A 40 -0.39 -18.78 11.86
N THR A 41 -0.94 -17.60 11.59
CA THR A 41 -0.81 -16.43 12.45
C THR A 41 -1.72 -16.57 13.66
N THR A 42 -1.18 -16.41 14.89
CA THR A 42 -1.93 -16.44 16.16
C THR A 42 -1.68 -15.18 16.99
N ILE A 43 -2.66 -14.79 17.82
CA ILE A 43 -2.51 -13.63 18.73
C ILE A 43 -1.31 -13.82 19.68
N ALA A 44 -1.07 -15.05 20.17
CA ALA A 44 0.04 -15.34 21.06
C ALA A 44 1.42 -15.10 20.38
N GLN A 45 1.57 -15.52 19.12
CA GLN A 45 2.81 -15.29 18.36
C GLN A 45 3.03 -13.81 18.09
N VAL A 46 1.96 -13.08 17.73
CA VAL A 46 2.00 -11.65 17.47
C VAL A 46 2.34 -10.88 18.75
N ALA A 47 1.70 -11.19 19.88
CA ALA A 47 1.97 -10.56 21.17
C ALA A 47 3.43 -10.76 21.61
N LYS A 48 3.94 -12.02 21.50
CA LYS A 48 5.35 -12.34 21.78
C LYS A 48 6.29 -11.52 20.89
N LYS A 49 6.01 -11.43 19.59
CA LYS A 49 6.83 -10.67 18.64
C LYS A 49 6.79 -9.15 18.89
N ALA A 50 5.62 -8.62 19.25
CA ALA A 50 5.43 -7.22 19.60
C ALA A 50 5.99 -6.85 20.99
N MET A 51 6.45 -7.84 21.77
CA MET A 51 6.91 -7.68 23.17
C MET A 51 5.81 -7.05 24.07
N VAL A 52 4.57 -7.46 23.87
CA VAL A 52 3.42 -7.09 24.72
C VAL A 52 2.80 -8.34 25.33
N SER A 53 2.03 -8.19 26.43
CA SER A 53 1.33 -9.33 27.01
C SER A 53 0.24 -9.87 26.07
N GLN A 54 0.03 -11.20 26.09
CA GLN A 54 -1.07 -11.82 25.34
C GLN A 54 -2.43 -11.33 25.83
N GLY A 55 -2.55 -11.05 27.15
CA GLY A 55 -3.76 -10.45 27.73
C GLY A 55 -4.10 -9.10 27.11
N TYR A 56 -3.11 -8.23 26.96
CA TYR A 56 -3.27 -6.94 26.28
C TYR A 56 -3.71 -7.11 24.83
N ALA A 57 -3.05 -8.00 24.06
CA ALA A 57 -3.42 -8.25 22.68
C ALA A 57 -4.85 -8.80 22.53
N ASN A 58 -5.25 -9.73 23.40
CA ASN A 58 -6.63 -10.26 23.44
C ASN A 58 -7.65 -9.19 23.82
N PHE A 59 -7.35 -8.36 24.79
CA PHE A 59 -8.21 -7.24 25.19
C PHE A 59 -8.40 -6.26 24.01
N ARG A 60 -7.32 -5.95 23.29
CA ARG A 60 -7.32 -4.95 22.20
C ARG A 60 -8.09 -5.41 20.98
N PHE A 61 -7.88 -6.65 20.53
CA PHE A 61 -8.43 -7.15 19.27
C PHE A 61 -9.58 -8.13 19.44
N LYS A 62 -9.76 -8.74 20.63
CA LYS A 62 -10.80 -9.71 20.97
C LYS A 62 -10.75 -11.00 20.18
N SER A 63 -10.31 -10.99 18.90
CA SER A 63 -10.22 -12.17 18.07
C SER A 63 -9.04 -12.05 17.06
N LYS A 64 -8.58 -13.20 16.55
CA LYS A 64 -7.62 -13.25 15.44
C LYS A 64 -8.16 -12.50 14.22
N GLU A 65 -9.45 -12.68 13.90
CA GLU A 65 -10.06 -12.03 12.73
C GLU A 65 -9.99 -10.51 12.83
N ASN A 66 -10.32 -9.93 13.98
CA ASN A 66 -10.22 -8.48 14.19
C ASN A 66 -8.78 -7.98 14.11
N LEU A 67 -7.80 -8.76 14.58
CA LEU A 67 -6.39 -8.42 14.43
C LEU A 67 -5.98 -8.39 12.95
N LEU A 68 -6.38 -9.39 12.16
CA LEU A 68 -6.11 -9.48 10.75
C LEU A 68 -6.78 -8.34 9.97
N LEU A 69 -8.07 -8.05 10.24
CA LEU A 69 -8.80 -6.94 9.63
C LEU A 69 -8.16 -5.57 9.95
N SER A 70 -7.73 -5.37 11.19
CA SER A 70 -7.04 -4.13 11.58
C SER A 70 -5.71 -3.98 10.84
N SER A 71 -4.98 -5.07 10.63
CA SER A 71 -3.72 -5.06 9.89
C SER A 71 -3.92 -4.83 8.39
N LEU A 72 -4.97 -5.42 7.79
CA LEU A 72 -5.34 -5.16 6.40
C LEU A 72 -5.75 -3.70 6.20
N LYS A 73 -6.59 -3.17 7.11
CA LYS A 73 -6.99 -1.77 7.08
C LYS A 73 -5.79 -0.82 7.20
N PHE A 74 -4.86 -1.11 8.09
CA PHE A 74 -3.64 -0.32 8.26
C PHE A 74 -2.82 -0.28 6.97
N LEU A 75 -2.60 -1.43 6.32
CA LEU A 75 -1.88 -1.51 5.04
C LEU A 75 -2.61 -0.73 3.93
N SER A 76 -3.94 -0.86 3.88
CA SER A 76 -4.79 -0.13 2.93
C SER A 76 -4.67 1.39 3.13
N ASP A 77 -4.77 1.85 4.37
CA ASP A 77 -4.65 3.28 4.71
C ASP A 77 -3.22 3.81 4.44
N GLU A 78 -2.18 3.02 4.75
CA GLU A 78 -0.78 3.38 4.45
C GLU A 78 -0.57 3.53 2.94
N TYR A 79 -1.05 2.57 2.14
CA TYR A 79 -0.97 2.64 0.69
C TYR A 79 -1.72 3.85 0.15
N LYS A 80 -2.97 4.04 0.57
CA LYS A 80 -3.76 5.22 0.20
C LYS A 80 -3.04 6.53 0.50
N ASN A 81 -2.53 6.69 1.72
CA ASN A 81 -1.82 7.90 2.13
C ASN A 81 -0.53 8.14 1.34
N SER A 82 0.10 7.08 0.80
CA SER A 82 1.32 7.19 0.02
C SER A 82 1.09 7.83 -1.35
N TRP A 83 -0.01 7.51 -2.02
CA TRP A 83 -0.29 7.99 -3.36
C TRP A 83 -1.26 9.18 -3.42
N GLN A 84 -2.15 9.35 -2.43
CA GLN A 84 -3.18 10.40 -2.48
C GLN A 84 -2.59 11.79 -2.70
N ARG A 85 -1.52 12.14 -1.98
CA ARG A 85 -0.85 13.43 -2.10
C ARG A 85 -0.21 13.65 -3.47
N ILE A 86 0.16 12.58 -4.16
CA ILE A 86 0.75 12.66 -5.50
C ILE A 86 -0.32 13.02 -6.53
N PHE A 87 -1.51 12.42 -6.43
CA PHE A 87 -2.64 12.78 -7.31
C PHE A 87 -3.08 14.23 -7.12
N GLU A 88 -2.97 14.77 -5.90
CA GLU A 88 -3.37 16.13 -5.53
C GLU A 88 -2.24 17.18 -5.70
N ASP A 89 -1.03 16.78 -6.12
CA ASP A 89 0.12 17.68 -6.23
C ASP A 89 0.03 18.56 -7.47
N ASN A 90 -0.43 19.80 -7.29
CA ASN A 90 -0.55 20.80 -8.34
C ASN A 90 0.79 21.43 -8.77
N ASN A 91 1.91 21.12 -8.08
CA ASN A 91 3.24 21.57 -8.50
C ASN A 91 3.81 20.67 -9.60
N LEU A 92 3.22 19.50 -9.82
CA LEU A 92 3.58 18.56 -10.88
C LEU A 92 2.53 18.64 -11.99
N ASP A 93 3.01 18.63 -13.22
CA ASP A 93 2.12 18.41 -14.36
C ASP A 93 1.62 16.94 -14.40
N PRO A 94 0.61 16.62 -15.23
CA PRO A 94 0.02 15.28 -15.26
C PRO A 94 1.04 14.16 -15.48
N VAL A 95 2.01 14.33 -16.37
CA VAL A 95 3.07 13.33 -16.64
C VAL A 95 3.98 13.16 -15.42
N GLY A 96 4.38 14.26 -14.79
CA GLY A 96 5.18 14.23 -13.56
C GLY A 96 4.47 13.48 -12.42
N ARG A 97 3.14 13.64 -12.29
CA ARG A 97 2.34 12.87 -11.32
C ARG A 97 2.33 11.38 -11.65
N VAL A 98 2.16 10.97 -12.91
CA VAL A 98 2.25 9.55 -13.32
C VAL A 98 3.62 8.97 -12.96
N ILE A 99 4.72 9.66 -13.26
CA ILE A 99 6.06 9.20 -12.93
C ILE A 99 6.22 9.02 -11.41
N LYS A 100 5.73 9.98 -10.61
CA LYS A 100 5.75 9.88 -9.15
C LYS A 100 4.90 8.74 -8.61
N ILE A 101 3.77 8.42 -9.22
CA ILE A 101 2.94 7.27 -8.88
C ILE A 101 3.70 5.97 -9.17
N ILE A 102 4.34 5.83 -10.32
CA ILE A 102 5.20 4.68 -10.64
C ILE A 102 6.31 4.53 -9.60
N ASP A 103 6.99 5.63 -9.25
CA ASP A 103 8.05 5.62 -8.24
C ASP A 103 7.54 5.22 -6.85
N ASN A 104 6.34 5.64 -6.47
CA ASN A 104 5.69 5.28 -5.23
C ASN A 104 5.34 3.78 -5.18
N ASP A 105 4.68 3.27 -6.22
CA ASP A 105 4.18 1.90 -6.26
C ASP A 105 5.31 0.85 -6.24
N PHE A 106 6.50 1.23 -6.69
CA PHE A 106 7.71 0.41 -6.62
C PHE A 106 8.76 0.99 -5.66
N SER A 107 8.34 1.78 -4.66
CA SER A 107 9.25 2.21 -3.59
C SER A 107 9.51 1.06 -2.62
N GLY A 108 10.71 1.03 -2.00
CA GLY A 108 11.03 0.02 -0.98
C GLY A 108 10.14 0.09 0.27
N LYS A 109 9.42 1.21 0.47
CA LYS A 109 8.45 1.36 1.55
C LYS A 109 7.13 0.64 1.23
N ILE A 110 6.65 0.76 -0.01
CA ILE A 110 5.35 0.21 -0.45
C ILE A 110 5.52 -1.21 -0.97
N ALA A 111 6.39 -1.42 -1.94
CA ALA A 111 6.59 -2.70 -2.61
C ALA A 111 7.68 -3.57 -1.94
N ASN A 112 7.81 -3.56 -0.60
CA ASN A 112 8.69 -4.53 0.03
C ASN A 112 8.05 -5.92 0.07
N ARG A 113 8.89 -6.97 0.01
CA ARG A 113 8.44 -8.35 -0.10
C ARG A 113 7.48 -8.79 1.00
N ASN A 114 7.67 -8.31 2.22
CA ASN A 114 6.78 -8.68 3.33
C ASN A 114 5.37 -8.12 3.13
N LYS A 115 5.27 -6.83 2.76
CA LYS A 115 3.97 -6.19 2.49
C LYS A 115 3.28 -6.83 1.29
N ILE A 116 4.01 -7.08 0.20
CA ILE A 116 3.45 -7.77 -0.97
C ILE A 116 2.94 -9.17 -0.57
N ALA A 117 3.71 -9.94 0.20
CA ALA A 117 3.28 -11.26 0.68
C ALA A 117 1.99 -11.18 1.50
N VAL A 118 1.85 -10.15 2.33
CA VAL A 118 0.63 -9.92 3.12
C VAL A 118 -0.55 -9.57 2.21
N TRP A 119 -0.38 -8.65 1.25
CA TRP A 119 -1.41 -8.33 0.27
C TRP A 119 -1.89 -9.57 -0.51
N VAL A 120 -0.96 -10.35 -1.06
CA VAL A 120 -1.28 -11.59 -1.79
C VAL A 120 -2.01 -12.59 -0.89
N SER A 121 -1.62 -12.72 0.38
CA SER A 121 -2.29 -13.57 1.36
C SER A 121 -3.75 -13.14 1.59
N PHE A 122 -4.01 -11.84 1.71
CA PHE A 122 -5.39 -11.35 1.85
C PHE A 122 -6.20 -11.50 0.56
N TYR A 123 -5.62 -11.20 -0.61
CA TYR A 123 -6.30 -11.37 -1.90
C TYR A 123 -6.71 -12.83 -2.17
N SER A 124 -5.92 -13.81 -1.74
CA SER A 124 -6.29 -15.23 -1.88
C SER A 124 -7.54 -15.62 -1.10
N GLU A 125 -7.90 -14.85 -0.07
CA GLU A 125 -9.05 -15.12 0.82
C GLU A 125 -10.31 -14.30 0.47
N VAL A 126 -10.22 -13.28 -0.41
CA VAL A 126 -11.34 -12.34 -0.68
C VAL A 126 -12.61 -13.06 -1.16
N LYS A 127 -12.46 -14.15 -1.91
CA LYS A 127 -13.62 -14.95 -2.38
C LYS A 127 -14.42 -15.53 -1.23
N PHE A 128 -13.77 -15.84 -0.11
CA PHE A 128 -14.37 -16.53 1.03
C PHE A 128 -14.63 -15.61 2.23
N ARG A 129 -14.12 -14.37 2.19
CA ARG A 129 -14.18 -13.41 3.30
C ARG A 129 -14.68 -12.03 2.81
N PRO A 130 -16.00 -11.79 2.87
CA PRO A 130 -16.59 -10.51 2.43
C PRO A 130 -15.99 -9.27 3.10
N SER A 131 -15.53 -9.39 4.36
CA SER A 131 -14.87 -8.31 5.09
C SER A 131 -13.53 -7.90 4.46
N TYR A 132 -12.74 -8.87 3.96
CA TYR A 132 -11.49 -8.58 3.25
C TYR A 132 -11.77 -8.01 1.87
N LEU A 133 -12.73 -8.61 1.15
CA LEU A 133 -13.16 -8.12 -0.16
C LEU A 133 -13.56 -6.63 -0.08
N SER A 134 -14.38 -6.26 0.90
CA SER A 134 -14.86 -4.88 1.05
C SER A 134 -13.72 -3.85 1.24
N ILE A 135 -12.67 -4.20 1.99
CA ILE A 135 -11.51 -3.31 2.21
C ILE A 135 -10.69 -3.21 0.93
N CYS A 136 -10.37 -4.35 0.30
CA CYS A 136 -9.55 -4.38 -0.92
C CYS A 136 -10.25 -3.67 -2.08
N GLN A 137 -11.53 -4.00 -2.34
CA GLN A 137 -12.33 -3.45 -3.43
C GLN A 137 -12.50 -1.93 -3.30
N LYS A 138 -12.83 -1.43 -2.11
CA LYS A 138 -12.96 0.01 -1.89
C LYS A 138 -11.66 0.77 -2.18
N GLN A 139 -10.52 0.19 -1.80
CA GLN A 139 -9.21 0.77 -2.06
C GLN A 139 -8.91 0.82 -3.56
N ASP A 140 -9.17 -0.29 -4.24
CA ASP A 140 -8.96 -0.45 -5.68
C ASP A 140 -9.83 0.52 -6.49
N GLU A 141 -11.12 0.62 -6.18
CA GLU A 141 -12.06 1.55 -6.84
C GLU A 141 -11.60 3.02 -6.73
N ILE A 142 -11.13 3.44 -5.53
CA ILE A 142 -10.65 4.81 -5.33
C ILE A 142 -9.41 5.06 -6.16
N TYR A 143 -8.43 4.14 -6.12
CA TYR A 143 -7.17 4.29 -6.83
C TYR A 143 -7.38 4.28 -8.35
N SER A 144 -8.13 3.31 -8.88
CA SER A 144 -8.49 3.21 -10.30
C SER A 144 -9.17 4.49 -10.80
N SER A 145 -10.15 5.03 -10.05
CA SER A 145 -10.82 6.27 -10.40
C SER A 145 -9.87 7.48 -10.45
N GLN A 146 -8.92 7.59 -9.52
CA GLN A 146 -7.93 8.67 -9.51
C GLN A 146 -6.94 8.53 -10.68
N MET A 147 -6.50 7.30 -10.95
CA MET A 147 -5.59 7.02 -12.06
C MET A 147 -6.25 7.32 -13.41
N GLU A 148 -7.51 6.92 -13.61
CA GLU A 148 -8.27 7.22 -14.83
C GLU A 148 -8.39 8.74 -15.08
N LYS A 149 -8.68 9.52 -14.03
CA LYS A 149 -8.71 10.99 -14.13
C LYS A 149 -7.36 11.56 -14.53
N LEU A 150 -6.28 11.11 -13.90
CA LEU A 150 -4.92 11.55 -14.21
C LEU A 150 -4.53 11.20 -15.65
N ILE A 151 -4.83 9.99 -16.10
CA ILE A 151 -4.56 9.56 -17.48
C ILE A 151 -5.37 10.37 -18.49
N LYS A 152 -6.60 10.76 -18.16
CA LYS A 152 -7.38 11.67 -19.01
C LYS A 152 -6.66 13.01 -19.23
N GLU A 153 -6.06 13.57 -18.18
CA GLU A 153 -5.27 14.81 -18.30
C GLU A 153 -4.02 14.59 -19.16
N VAL A 154 -3.34 13.44 -18.99
CA VAL A 154 -2.15 13.09 -19.81
C VAL A 154 -2.53 12.90 -21.28
N ASN A 155 -3.65 12.25 -21.58
CA ASN A 155 -4.16 12.06 -22.95
C ASN A 155 -4.42 13.41 -23.64
N ILE A 156 -5.05 14.35 -22.92
CA ILE A 156 -5.30 15.70 -23.45
C ILE A 156 -3.98 16.42 -23.74
N LEU A 157 -3.04 16.37 -22.80
CA LEU A 157 -1.74 17.02 -22.93
C LEU A 157 -0.93 16.52 -24.12
N ASN A 158 -1.02 15.23 -24.42
CA ASN A 158 -0.25 14.55 -25.49
C ASN A 158 -1.08 14.30 -26.76
N ASN A 159 -2.30 14.86 -26.84
CA ASN A 159 -3.22 14.67 -27.96
C ASN A 159 -3.40 13.16 -28.36
N GLN A 160 -3.42 12.29 -27.34
CA GLN A 160 -3.57 10.85 -27.50
C GLN A 160 -5.04 10.46 -27.39
N SER A 161 -5.58 9.71 -28.37
CA SER A 161 -6.99 9.32 -28.44
C SER A 161 -7.25 7.86 -28.86
N PHE A 162 -6.21 7.06 -29.15
CA PHE A 162 -6.38 5.67 -29.62
C PHE A 162 -6.63 4.66 -28.48
N LEU A 163 -6.29 5.02 -27.22
CA LEU A 163 -6.69 4.28 -26.02
C LEU A 163 -7.45 5.19 -25.08
N THR A 164 -8.50 4.66 -24.48
CA THR A 164 -9.27 5.38 -23.47
C THR A 164 -8.45 5.52 -22.17
N PRO A 165 -8.72 6.54 -21.34
CA PRO A 165 -8.09 6.66 -20.03
C PRO A 165 -8.27 5.41 -19.17
N ARG A 166 -9.44 4.78 -19.24
CA ARG A 166 -9.75 3.54 -18.53
C ARG A 166 -8.89 2.37 -18.98
N GLU A 167 -8.73 2.15 -20.30
CA GLU A 167 -7.89 1.06 -20.82
C GLU A 167 -6.43 1.21 -20.38
N ILE A 168 -5.90 2.43 -20.39
CA ILE A 168 -4.53 2.70 -19.94
C ILE A 168 -4.41 2.48 -18.43
N SER A 169 -5.36 2.98 -17.64
CA SER A 169 -5.36 2.84 -16.17
C SER A 169 -5.44 1.38 -15.73
N GLU A 170 -6.41 0.63 -16.27
CA GLU A 170 -6.61 -0.78 -15.92
C GLU A 170 -5.41 -1.64 -16.33
N THR A 171 -4.79 -1.33 -17.48
CA THR A 171 -3.55 -2.00 -17.90
C THR A 171 -2.42 -1.70 -16.92
N TYR A 172 -2.24 -0.43 -16.53
CA TYR A 172 -1.24 -0.04 -15.54
C TYR A 172 -1.44 -0.77 -14.20
N LEU A 173 -2.65 -0.78 -13.66
CA LEU A 173 -2.97 -1.46 -12.40
C LEU A 173 -2.68 -2.96 -12.47
N SER A 174 -3.10 -3.60 -13.56
CA SER A 174 -2.81 -5.02 -13.81
C SER A 174 -1.31 -5.30 -13.89
N MET A 175 -0.52 -4.39 -14.46
CA MET A 175 0.94 -4.49 -14.49
C MET A 175 1.53 -4.37 -13.08
N VAL A 176 1.06 -3.42 -12.27
CA VAL A 176 1.53 -3.24 -10.88
C VAL A 176 1.29 -4.50 -10.07
N ASP A 177 0.06 -5.04 -10.09
CA ASP A 177 -0.31 -6.26 -9.39
C ASP A 177 0.53 -7.47 -9.84
N GLY A 178 0.67 -7.66 -11.14
CA GLY A 178 1.49 -8.73 -11.70
C GLY A 178 2.97 -8.60 -11.34
N LEU A 179 3.53 -7.41 -11.39
CA LEU A 179 4.92 -7.15 -11.05
C LEU A 179 5.19 -7.29 -9.54
N TRP A 180 4.25 -6.90 -8.68
CA TRP A 180 4.37 -7.17 -7.24
C TRP A 180 4.46 -8.67 -6.96
N GLN A 181 3.64 -9.49 -7.60
CA GLN A 181 3.74 -10.94 -7.50
C GLN A 181 5.09 -11.46 -8.03
N ARG A 182 5.60 -10.92 -9.15
CA ARG A 182 6.91 -11.28 -9.70
C ARG A 182 8.07 -10.96 -8.74
N ILE A 183 8.01 -9.85 -8.01
CA ILE A 183 8.97 -9.51 -6.94
C ILE A 183 9.02 -10.59 -5.85
N LEU A 184 7.89 -11.25 -5.54
CA LEU A 184 7.90 -12.38 -4.58
C LEU A 184 8.60 -13.61 -5.15
N PHE A 185 8.36 -13.95 -6.42
CA PHE A 185 8.92 -15.15 -7.04
C PHE A 185 10.42 -15.03 -7.32
N ASP A 186 10.85 -13.91 -7.92
CA ASP A 186 12.25 -13.70 -8.29
C ASP A 186 12.67 -12.23 -8.08
N PRO A 187 13.06 -11.86 -6.85
CA PRO A 187 13.44 -10.48 -6.53
C PRO A 187 14.77 -10.04 -7.16
N LYS A 188 15.57 -10.97 -7.68
CA LYS A 188 16.80 -10.63 -8.39
C LYS A 188 16.49 -10.15 -9.81
N MET A 189 15.62 -10.86 -10.51
CA MET A 189 15.18 -10.49 -11.86
C MET A 189 14.23 -9.29 -11.82
N TYR A 190 13.22 -9.32 -10.91
CA TYR A 190 12.20 -8.26 -10.80
C TYR A 190 12.57 -7.26 -9.71
N SER A 191 13.71 -6.57 -9.88
CA SER A 191 14.07 -5.45 -9.00
C SER A 191 13.09 -4.29 -9.16
N HIS A 192 12.98 -3.42 -8.13
CA HIS A 192 12.14 -2.21 -8.22
C HIS A 192 12.52 -1.32 -9.42
N VAL A 193 13.80 -1.23 -9.74
CA VAL A 193 14.30 -0.48 -10.92
C VAL A 193 13.77 -1.09 -12.19
N PHE A 194 13.93 -2.42 -12.36
CA PHE A 194 13.45 -3.13 -13.55
C PHE A 194 11.93 -2.97 -13.73
N CYS A 195 11.16 -3.10 -12.64
CA CYS A 195 9.70 -2.97 -12.69
C CYS A 195 9.27 -1.55 -13.11
N LYS A 196 9.92 -0.52 -12.57
CA LYS A 196 9.67 0.88 -12.96
C LYS A 196 9.99 1.13 -14.44
N ASP A 197 11.14 0.64 -14.90
CA ASP A 197 11.54 0.78 -16.30
C ASP A 197 10.57 0.09 -17.26
N LEU A 198 10.05 -1.08 -16.88
CA LEU A 198 9.06 -1.79 -17.70
C LEU A 198 7.76 -1.00 -17.85
N ILE A 199 7.27 -0.42 -16.76
CA ILE A 199 6.06 0.41 -16.79
C ILE A 199 6.32 1.72 -17.56
N LYS A 200 7.47 2.37 -17.36
CA LYS A 200 7.82 3.57 -18.13
C LYS A 200 7.89 3.27 -19.63
N LYS A 201 8.42 2.11 -20.03
CA LYS A 201 8.40 1.68 -21.43
C LYS A 201 6.98 1.48 -21.98
N TYR A 202 6.07 0.96 -21.17
CA TYR A 202 4.65 0.88 -21.55
C TYR A 202 4.08 2.28 -21.85
N PHE A 203 4.25 3.25 -20.95
CA PHE A 203 3.80 4.61 -21.17
C PHE A 203 4.48 5.29 -22.36
N ARG A 204 5.78 5.06 -22.57
CA ARG A 204 6.51 5.58 -23.74
C ARG A 204 5.94 5.08 -25.07
N ASN A 205 5.48 3.84 -25.13
CA ASN A 205 4.87 3.30 -26.35
C ASN A 205 3.49 3.90 -26.61
N ILE A 206 2.80 4.42 -25.60
CA ILE A 206 1.52 5.13 -25.74
C ILE A 206 1.76 6.60 -26.10
N TYR A 207 2.69 7.24 -25.42
CA TYR A 207 2.99 8.68 -25.53
C TYR A 207 4.35 8.88 -26.19
N THR A 208 4.44 8.60 -27.49
CA THR A 208 5.71 8.54 -28.26
C THR A 208 6.49 9.85 -28.26
N ASP A 209 5.79 10.98 -28.19
CA ASP A 209 6.40 12.32 -28.17
C ASP A 209 6.82 12.78 -26.76
N GLU A 210 6.43 12.03 -25.71
CA GLU A 210 6.72 12.37 -24.33
C GLU A 210 8.04 11.74 -23.86
N LYS A 211 9.10 12.53 -23.81
CA LYS A 211 10.46 12.07 -23.50
C LYS A 211 10.71 11.75 -22.03
N ARG A 212 9.82 12.15 -21.12
CA ARG A 212 9.99 11.99 -19.66
C ARG A 212 9.76 10.57 -19.17
N PHE A 213 9.12 9.70 -19.95
CA PHE A 213 9.02 8.27 -19.66
C PHE A 213 10.30 7.48 -20.02
N VAL A 214 11.45 8.11 -19.93
CA VAL A 214 12.77 7.49 -20.24
C VAL A 214 13.36 6.84 -18.98
#